data_93976be9bc84b8624872320262d21032
#
_entry.id   93976be9bc84b8624872320262d21032
#
_cell.length_a   1.000
_cell.length_b   1.000
_cell.length_c   1.000
_cell.angle_alpha   90.00
_cell.angle_beta   90.00
_cell.angle_gamma   90.00
#
_symmetry.space_group_name_H-M   'P 1'
#
loop_
_entity.id
_entity.type
_entity.pdbx_description
1 polymer ?
#
loop_
_entity_poly.entity_id
_entity_poly.type
_entity_poly.pdbx_seq_one_letter_code
_entity_poly.pdbx_strand_id
1 'polypeptide(L)'
;MLVADPDIEAGKGLAGMLAGWGVEPVLVHDGVEAILTIQRTLPSLVVLEASLPKMFGFQVCELMKRNEQLRGIPVVLVGSIHHRERYRRQAAETYGADAYLERPALADTLLAMLRQRGILAEQAPPPPEPPPLRELPAAPARPAAAAPAPSLDPEVAADVARAERLARIIVSDIVLYNPERFEAALRSGDVVLAMATELEEGRAHFRERIAESIRERKDFLGEELRRVARLRGMQ
;
A
#
# COMPACT_ATOMS: atom_id res chain seq x y z
N MET A 1 3.59 13.22 10.70
CA MET A 1 3.99 12.07 9.86
C MET A 1 2.74 11.43 9.25
N LEU A 2 2.81 10.78 8.06
CA LEU A 2 1.67 10.09 7.47
C LEU A 2 1.96 8.60 7.33
N VAL A 3 0.97 7.77 7.64
CA VAL A 3 1.01 6.31 7.44
C VAL A 3 -0.18 5.92 6.57
N ALA A 4 0.09 5.28 5.44
CA ALA A 4 -0.94 4.76 4.54
C ALA A 4 -0.87 3.23 4.53
N ASP A 5 -1.90 2.58 5.07
CA ASP A 5 -2.00 1.13 5.18
C ASP A 5 -3.45 0.68 4.95
N PRO A 6 -3.72 -0.25 4.01
CA PRO A 6 -5.06 -0.76 3.76
C PRO A 6 -5.60 -1.65 4.89
N ASP A 7 -4.71 -2.20 5.70
CA ASP A 7 -5.06 -2.97 6.89
C ASP A 7 -5.18 -2.02 8.09
N ILE A 8 -6.41 -1.84 8.57
CA ILE A 8 -6.73 -0.91 9.66
C ILE A 8 -5.96 -1.28 10.94
N GLU A 9 -5.87 -2.56 11.27
CA GLU A 9 -5.22 -3.00 12.50
C GLU A 9 -3.70 -2.88 12.41
N ALA A 10 -3.11 -3.24 11.26
CA ALA A 10 -1.68 -3.04 11.03
C ALA A 10 -1.31 -1.55 11.03
N GLY A 11 -2.12 -0.72 10.40
CA GLY A 11 -1.95 0.74 10.38
C GLY A 11 -2.06 1.35 11.78
N LYS A 12 -3.05 0.95 12.59
CA LYS A 12 -3.18 1.36 13.99
C LYS A 12 -2.00 0.91 14.84
N GLY A 13 -1.52 -0.33 14.65
CA GLY A 13 -0.35 -0.85 15.34
C GLY A 13 0.89 0.00 15.07
N LEU A 14 1.15 0.33 13.81
CA LEU A 14 2.25 1.20 13.42
C LEU A 14 2.06 2.64 13.96
N ALA A 15 0.86 3.19 13.85
CA ALA A 15 0.55 4.51 14.39
C ALA A 15 0.74 4.58 15.91
N GLY A 16 0.29 3.55 16.64
CA GLY A 16 0.48 3.44 18.09
C GLY A 16 1.96 3.39 18.49
N MET A 17 2.76 2.64 17.74
CA MET A 17 4.22 2.58 17.95
C MET A 17 4.87 3.96 17.74
N LEU A 18 4.51 4.67 16.66
CA LEU A 18 5.00 6.01 16.36
C LEU A 18 4.59 7.03 17.43
N ALA A 19 3.35 6.95 17.89
CA ALA A 19 2.86 7.79 18.99
C ALA A 19 3.65 7.54 20.30
N GLY A 20 4.01 6.28 20.58
CA GLY A 20 4.90 5.91 21.69
C GLY A 20 6.30 6.52 21.58
N TRP A 21 6.75 6.87 20.36
CA TRP A 21 8.01 7.60 20.13
C TRP A 21 7.85 9.12 20.10
N GLY A 22 6.64 9.64 20.42
CA GLY A 22 6.36 11.08 20.41
C GLY A 22 6.08 11.67 19.03
N VAL A 23 5.78 10.83 18.05
CA VAL A 23 5.39 11.25 16.70
C VAL A 23 3.87 11.20 16.57
N GLU A 24 3.25 12.25 16.03
CA GLU A 24 1.82 12.25 15.70
C GLU A 24 1.60 11.74 14.26
N PRO A 25 1.14 10.49 14.07
CA PRO A 25 0.85 9.96 12.75
C PRO A 25 -0.57 10.31 12.31
N VAL A 26 -0.71 10.65 11.04
CA VAL A 26 -2.01 10.66 10.34
C VAL A 26 -2.15 9.33 9.61
N LEU A 27 -3.21 8.58 9.88
CA LEU A 27 -3.47 7.29 9.27
C LEU A 27 -4.50 7.44 8.15
N VAL A 28 -4.20 6.86 6.99
CA VAL A 28 -5.08 6.79 5.81
C VAL A 28 -5.06 5.38 5.24
N HIS A 29 -6.08 5.00 4.46
CA HIS A 29 -6.28 3.62 4.07
C HIS A 29 -6.26 3.36 2.55
N ASP A 30 -6.09 4.39 1.74
CA ASP A 30 -5.96 4.28 0.29
C ASP A 30 -4.99 5.32 -0.29
N GLY A 31 -4.47 5.04 -1.49
CA GLY A 31 -3.43 5.87 -2.10
C GLY A 31 -3.94 7.23 -2.58
N VAL A 32 -5.23 7.37 -2.92
CA VAL A 32 -5.82 8.66 -3.31
C VAL A 32 -5.98 9.55 -2.07
N GLU A 33 -6.47 8.98 -0.97
CA GLU A 33 -6.54 9.68 0.31
C GLU A 33 -5.14 10.08 0.78
N ALA A 34 -4.15 9.18 0.59
CA ALA A 34 -2.76 9.44 0.94
C ALA A 34 -2.22 10.68 0.22
N ILE A 35 -2.29 10.74 -1.12
CA ILE A 35 -1.73 11.87 -1.88
C ILE A 35 -2.43 13.19 -1.54
N LEU A 36 -3.76 13.19 -1.38
CA LEU A 36 -4.53 14.38 -0.99
C LEU A 36 -4.15 14.88 0.41
N THR A 37 -3.95 13.95 1.35
CA THR A 37 -3.55 14.29 2.71
C THR A 37 -2.11 14.78 2.76
N ILE A 38 -1.19 14.17 2.00
CA ILE A 38 0.20 14.62 1.88
C ILE A 38 0.26 16.05 1.36
N GLN A 39 -0.48 16.38 0.31
CA GLN A 39 -0.52 17.73 -0.26
C GLN A 39 -1.04 18.77 0.74
N ARG A 40 -2.02 18.39 1.56
CA ARG A 40 -2.63 19.28 2.55
C ARG A 40 -1.77 19.49 3.79
N THR A 41 -1.07 18.45 4.26
CA THR A 41 -0.41 18.45 5.58
C THR A 41 1.10 18.59 5.50
N LEU A 42 1.72 18.33 4.33
CA LEU A 42 3.16 18.35 4.10
C LEU A 42 3.93 17.62 5.22
N PRO A 43 3.70 16.32 5.43
CA PRO A 43 4.24 15.59 6.56
C PRO A 43 5.77 15.49 6.50
N SER A 44 6.42 15.40 7.66
CA SER A 44 7.88 15.26 7.77
C SER A 44 8.43 13.93 7.25
N LEU A 45 7.59 12.90 7.16
CA LEU A 45 7.90 11.59 6.58
C LEU A 45 6.60 10.88 6.21
N VAL A 46 6.65 10.08 5.15
CA VAL A 46 5.51 9.29 4.65
C VAL A 46 5.89 7.82 4.61
N VAL A 47 5.04 6.96 5.17
CA VAL A 47 5.12 5.50 5.08
C VAL A 47 3.95 5.00 4.24
N LEU A 48 4.23 4.31 3.15
CA LEU A 48 3.24 3.83 2.20
C LEU A 48 3.34 2.32 2.05
N GLU A 49 2.27 1.60 2.35
CA GLU A 49 2.15 0.20 1.92
C GLU A 49 2.09 0.16 0.38
N ALA A 50 2.88 -0.74 -0.23
CA ALA A 50 2.99 -0.83 -1.69
C ALA A 50 1.65 -1.15 -2.37
N SER A 51 0.81 -1.98 -1.75
CA SER A 51 -0.47 -2.49 -2.28
C SER A 51 -1.70 -1.69 -1.88
N LEU A 52 -1.57 -0.37 -1.67
CA LEU A 52 -2.71 0.49 -1.32
C LEU A 52 -3.86 0.39 -2.34
N PRO A 53 -5.13 0.43 -1.88
CA PRO A 53 -6.29 0.52 -2.76
C PRO A 53 -6.33 1.84 -3.53
N LYS A 54 -7.09 1.87 -4.61
CA LYS A 54 -7.32 2.99 -5.54
C LYS A 54 -6.05 3.42 -6.28
N MET A 55 -4.95 3.66 -5.58
CA MET A 55 -3.64 4.00 -6.13
C MET A 55 -2.57 3.30 -5.31
N PHE A 56 -1.65 2.59 -5.95
CA PHE A 56 -0.58 1.89 -5.25
C PHE A 56 0.39 2.85 -4.54
N GLY A 57 0.98 2.41 -3.43
CA GLY A 57 1.91 3.22 -2.66
C GLY A 57 3.12 3.69 -3.47
N PHE A 58 3.65 2.86 -4.36
CA PHE A 58 4.74 3.25 -5.24
C PHE A 58 4.33 4.29 -6.30
N GLN A 59 3.06 4.30 -6.75
CA GLN A 59 2.52 5.35 -7.63
C GLN A 59 2.39 6.68 -6.86
N VAL A 60 1.94 6.63 -5.60
CA VAL A 60 1.93 7.81 -4.73
C VAL A 60 3.34 8.36 -4.57
N CYS A 61 4.33 7.47 -4.31
CA CYS A 61 5.74 7.86 -4.21
C CYS A 61 6.23 8.54 -5.48
N GLU A 62 5.99 7.96 -6.64
CA GLU A 62 6.37 8.52 -7.94
C GLU A 62 5.78 9.93 -8.17
N LEU A 63 4.48 10.11 -7.87
CA LEU A 63 3.81 11.42 -7.95
C LEU A 63 4.44 12.44 -7.00
N MET A 64 4.76 12.04 -5.77
CA MET A 64 5.45 12.90 -4.82
C MET A 64 6.83 13.34 -5.34
N LYS A 65 7.62 12.41 -5.87
CA LYS A 65 8.98 12.71 -6.35
C LYS A 65 9.01 13.56 -7.62
N ARG A 66 7.96 13.53 -8.43
CA ARG A 66 7.76 14.42 -9.59
C ARG A 66 7.24 15.81 -9.21
N ASN A 67 6.63 15.97 -8.05
CA ASN A 67 6.09 17.24 -7.59
C ASN A 67 7.16 18.06 -6.84
N GLU A 68 7.42 19.29 -7.26
CA GLU A 68 8.46 20.16 -6.69
C GLU A 68 8.27 20.44 -5.20
N GLN A 69 7.04 20.55 -4.72
CA GLN A 69 6.73 20.81 -3.32
C GLN A 69 6.84 19.55 -2.44
N LEU A 70 6.63 18.37 -3.01
CA LEU A 70 6.55 17.10 -2.28
C LEU A 70 7.84 16.27 -2.37
N ARG A 71 8.67 16.47 -3.42
CA ARG A 71 9.85 15.63 -3.67
C ARG A 71 10.86 15.59 -2.53
N GLY A 72 10.91 16.65 -1.71
CA GLY A 72 11.78 16.74 -0.54
C GLY A 72 11.29 15.92 0.66
N ILE A 73 10.03 15.48 0.67
CA ILE A 73 9.47 14.68 1.75
C ILE A 73 10.01 13.24 1.61
N PRO A 74 10.62 12.69 2.68
CA PRO A 74 11.10 11.32 2.66
C PRO A 74 9.93 10.33 2.61
N VAL A 75 10.10 9.30 1.76
CA VAL A 75 9.12 8.24 1.54
C VAL A 75 9.72 6.88 1.85
N VAL A 76 9.04 6.14 2.72
CA VAL A 76 9.33 4.74 3.02
C VAL A 76 8.23 3.90 2.39
N LEU A 77 8.60 3.03 1.44
CA LEU A 77 7.70 2.02 0.92
C LEU A 77 7.75 0.77 1.80
N VAL A 78 6.60 0.22 2.11
CA VAL A 78 6.46 -1.02 2.87
C VAL A 78 5.88 -2.09 1.96
N GLY A 79 6.54 -3.24 1.88
CA GLY A 79 6.09 -4.39 1.11
C GLY A 79 5.79 -5.60 1.99
N SER A 80 4.93 -6.49 1.49
CA SER A 80 4.71 -7.81 2.06
C SER A 80 5.83 -8.76 1.62
N ILE A 81 6.26 -9.65 2.53
CA ILE A 81 7.35 -10.60 2.28
C ILE A 81 6.90 -11.65 1.27
N HIS A 82 7.09 -11.42 -0.01
CA HIS A 82 6.87 -12.48 -0.98
C HIS A 82 7.96 -12.63 -2.05
N HIS A 83 8.92 -11.71 -2.15
CA HIS A 83 9.99 -11.82 -3.14
C HIS A 83 11.37 -11.37 -2.60
N ARG A 84 12.38 -12.16 -3.00
CA ARG A 84 13.80 -12.22 -2.60
C ARG A 84 14.54 -10.88 -2.72
N GLU A 85 15.65 -10.75 -2.00
CA GLU A 85 16.60 -9.61 -1.91
C GLU A 85 16.96 -8.91 -3.24
N ARG A 86 16.78 -9.60 -4.37
CA ARG A 86 17.02 -9.09 -5.72
C ARG A 86 16.20 -7.84 -6.06
N TYR A 87 15.04 -7.67 -5.43
CA TYR A 87 14.06 -6.63 -5.80
C TYR A 87 14.07 -5.40 -4.88
N ARG A 88 14.72 -5.46 -3.71
CA ARG A 88 14.77 -4.34 -2.75
C ARG A 88 15.41 -3.08 -3.33
N ARG A 89 16.50 -3.23 -4.11
CA ARG A 89 17.22 -2.09 -4.71
C ARG A 89 16.41 -1.44 -5.82
N GLN A 90 15.73 -2.25 -6.61
CA GLN A 90 15.01 -1.80 -7.79
C GLN A 90 13.81 -0.88 -7.48
N ALA A 91 13.06 -1.14 -6.40
CA ALA A 91 11.91 -0.32 -6.01
C ALA A 91 12.31 1.10 -5.58
N ALA A 92 13.37 1.24 -4.77
CA ALA A 92 13.87 2.53 -4.34
C ALA A 92 14.44 3.34 -5.52
N GLU A 93 15.21 2.70 -6.39
CA GLU A 93 15.82 3.35 -7.56
C GLU A 93 14.78 3.76 -8.61
N THR A 94 13.76 2.93 -8.86
CA THR A 94 12.77 3.16 -9.90
C THR A 94 11.74 4.23 -9.54
N TYR A 95 11.28 4.24 -8.28
CA TYR A 95 10.21 5.15 -7.83
C TYR A 95 10.71 6.29 -6.95
N GLY A 96 12.02 6.35 -6.70
CA GLY A 96 12.66 7.41 -5.92
C GLY A 96 12.33 7.37 -4.43
N ALA A 97 11.89 6.21 -3.89
CA ALA A 97 11.67 6.04 -2.47
C ALA A 97 13.00 6.15 -1.70
N ASP A 98 12.95 6.75 -0.51
CA ASP A 98 14.14 6.88 0.35
C ASP A 98 14.52 5.55 1.03
N ALA A 99 13.53 4.67 1.23
CA ALA A 99 13.74 3.29 1.68
C ALA A 99 12.59 2.38 1.23
N TYR A 100 12.92 1.09 1.11
CA TYR A 100 11.96 0.01 0.97
C TYR A 100 12.15 -0.97 2.13
N LEU A 101 11.10 -1.18 2.92
CA LEU A 101 11.14 -2.01 4.12
C LEU A 101 10.12 -3.14 4.04
N GLU A 102 10.47 -4.27 4.60
CA GLU A 102 9.53 -5.36 4.84
C GLU A 102 8.93 -5.24 6.24
N ARG A 103 7.66 -5.64 6.40
CA ARG A 103 6.93 -5.50 7.67
C ARG A 103 7.69 -5.99 8.92
N PRO A 104 8.40 -7.14 8.93
CA PRO A 104 9.12 -7.58 10.12
C PRO A 104 10.26 -6.66 10.56
N ALA A 105 10.93 -6.01 9.61
CA ALA A 105 12.04 -5.10 9.88
C ALA A 105 11.60 -3.62 10.00
N LEU A 106 10.31 -3.35 9.86
CA LEU A 106 9.78 -1.99 9.75
C LEU A 106 10.04 -1.16 11.01
N ALA A 107 9.79 -1.72 12.19
CA ALA A 107 9.89 -0.99 13.45
C ALA A 107 11.33 -0.48 13.71
N ASP A 108 12.29 -1.38 13.67
CA ASP A 108 13.69 -1.08 14.00
C ASP A 108 14.31 -0.13 12.99
N THR A 109 14.07 -0.39 11.70
CA THR A 109 14.63 0.43 10.61
C THR A 109 13.98 1.81 10.58
N LEU A 110 12.68 1.90 10.80
CA LEU A 110 11.96 3.18 10.84
C LEU A 110 12.43 4.04 12.02
N LEU A 111 12.64 3.43 13.20
CA LEU A 111 13.18 4.12 14.36
C LEU A 111 14.58 4.70 14.08
N ALA A 112 15.46 3.90 13.45
CA ALA A 112 16.79 4.34 13.07
C ALA A 112 16.73 5.52 12.07
N MET A 113 15.86 5.45 11.07
CA MET A 113 15.66 6.53 10.10
C MET A 113 15.12 7.81 10.73
N LEU A 114 14.16 7.70 11.64
CA LEU A 114 13.58 8.86 12.34
C LEU A 114 14.63 9.58 13.20
N ARG A 115 15.50 8.83 13.87
CA ARG A 115 16.65 9.37 14.63
C ARG A 115 17.67 10.05 13.72
N GLN A 116 18.08 9.38 12.67
CA GLN A 116 19.07 9.90 11.71
C GLN A 116 18.60 11.19 11.03
N ARG A 117 17.28 11.35 10.81
CA ARG A 117 16.69 12.56 10.22
C ARG A 117 16.34 13.65 11.25
N GLY A 118 16.64 13.44 12.53
CA GLY A 118 16.37 14.41 13.60
C GLY A 118 14.88 14.61 13.90
N ILE A 119 14.02 13.70 13.43
CA ILE A 119 12.58 13.71 13.71
C ILE A 119 12.32 13.26 15.15
N LEU A 120 13.18 12.37 15.67
CA LEU A 120 13.21 11.96 17.07
C LEU A 120 14.48 12.45 17.73
N ALA A 121 14.38 12.95 18.96
CA ALA A 121 15.54 13.22 19.79
C ALA A 121 16.31 11.92 20.09
N GLU A 122 17.63 12.02 20.22
CA GLU A 122 18.55 10.86 20.37
C GLU A 122 18.29 10.02 21.65
N GLN A 123 17.47 10.53 22.56
CA GLN A 123 17.07 9.87 23.81
C GLN A 123 15.56 9.89 23.98
N ALA A 124 14.84 9.06 23.22
CA ALA A 124 13.48 8.70 23.62
C ALA A 124 13.57 7.54 24.64
N PRO A 125 12.97 7.66 25.83
CA PRO A 125 12.86 6.53 26.76
C PRO A 125 12.07 5.39 26.12
N PRO A 126 12.21 4.14 26.58
CA PRO A 126 11.39 3.04 26.11
C PRO A 126 9.90 3.42 26.24
N PRO A 127 9.07 3.01 25.29
CA PRO A 127 7.68 3.44 25.23
C PRO A 127 6.96 3.07 26.53
N PRO A 128 6.21 4.02 27.15
CA PRO A 128 5.24 3.64 28.16
C PRO A 128 4.20 2.72 27.53
N GLU A 129 3.71 1.76 28.28
CA GLU A 129 2.57 0.94 27.87
C GLU A 129 1.46 1.81 27.28
N PRO A 130 0.84 1.40 26.17
CA PRO A 130 -0.15 2.23 25.48
C PRO A 130 -1.28 2.59 26.44
N PRO A 131 -1.62 3.89 26.59
CA PRO A 131 -2.79 4.27 27.36
C PRO A 131 -4.04 3.67 26.69
N PRO A 132 -5.07 3.31 27.47
CA PRO A 132 -6.31 2.79 26.89
C PRO A 132 -6.85 3.81 25.88
N LEU A 133 -7.12 3.32 24.68
CA LEU A 133 -7.63 4.09 23.54
C LEU A 133 -8.82 4.93 23.99
N ARG A 134 -8.65 6.24 24.06
CA ARG A 134 -9.78 7.16 24.11
C ARG A 134 -10.46 7.08 22.73
N GLU A 135 -11.64 6.51 22.70
CA GLU A 135 -12.51 6.58 21.53
C GLU A 135 -12.73 8.07 21.21
N LEU A 136 -12.14 8.52 20.10
CA LEU A 136 -12.53 9.78 19.51
C LEU A 136 -13.97 9.60 18.99
N PRO A 137 -14.86 10.58 19.19
CA PRO A 137 -16.23 10.48 18.69
C PRO A 137 -16.18 10.26 17.18
N ALA A 138 -16.89 9.23 16.73
CA ALA A 138 -17.04 8.88 15.33
C ALA A 138 -17.42 10.12 14.53
N ALA A 139 -16.63 10.45 13.51
CA ALA A 139 -17.02 11.44 12.52
C ALA A 139 -18.39 11.04 11.93
N PRO A 140 -19.30 12.00 11.66
CA PRO A 140 -20.62 11.68 11.17
C PRO A 140 -20.51 10.88 9.88
N ALA A 141 -21.14 9.71 9.88
CA ALA A 141 -21.22 8.83 8.73
C ALA A 141 -21.74 9.61 7.52
N ARG A 142 -20.96 9.67 6.46
CA ARG A 142 -21.46 10.10 5.15
C ARG A 142 -22.61 9.17 4.76
N PRO A 143 -23.72 9.72 4.22
CA PRO A 143 -24.83 8.90 3.81
C PRO A 143 -24.38 7.89 2.76
N ALA A 144 -24.62 6.63 3.04
CA ALA A 144 -24.49 5.54 2.09
C ALA A 144 -25.50 5.75 0.96
N ALA A 145 -25.03 6.13 -0.20
CA ALA A 145 -25.80 6.11 -1.43
C ALA A 145 -25.18 5.03 -2.33
N ALA A 146 -25.70 3.81 -2.21
CA ALA A 146 -25.77 2.85 -3.31
C ALA A 146 -26.76 1.76 -2.90
N ALA A 147 -27.71 1.49 -3.77
CA ALA A 147 -28.72 0.45 -3.66
C ALA A 147 -28.08 -0.94 -3.47
N PRO A 148 -28.74 -1.88 -2.78
CA PRO A 148 -28.16 -3.19 -2.49
C PRO A 148 -28.03 -3.99 -3.80
N ALA A 149 -26.79 -4.27 -4.17
CA ALA A 149 -26.51 -5.41 -5.01
C ALA A 149 -26.91 -6.70 -4.26
N PRO A 150 -27.27 -7.79 -4.95
CA PRO A 150 -27.74 -9.02 -4.31
C PRO A 150 -26.75 -9.46 -3.26
N SER A 151 -27.20 -9.58 -2.01
CA SER A 151 -26.38 -9.92 -0.86
C SER A 151 -25.84 -11.33 -1.01
N LEU A 152 -24.53 -11.41 -1.29
CA LEU A 152 -23.78 -12.64 -1.09
C LEU A 152 -23.86 -13.01 0.39
N ASP A 153 -23.89 -14.33 0.69
CA ASP A 153 -23.73 -14.79 2.06
C ASP A 153 -22.54 -14.08 2.71
N PRO A 154 -22.66 -13.61 3.95
CA PRO A 154 -21.59 -12.81 4.60
C PRO A 154 -20.22 -13.49 4.59
N GLU A 155 -20.18 -14.81 4.67
CA GLU A 155 -18.97 -15.62 4.62
C GLU A 155 -18.32 -15.58 3.22
N VAL A 156 -19.14 -15.74 2.18
CA VAL A 156 -18.68 -15.64 0.79
C VAL A 156 -18.21 -14.22 0.45
N ALA A 157 -18.87 -13.20 1.00
CA ALA A 157 -18.46 -11.81 0.81
C ALA A 157 -17.08 -11.54 1.45
N ALA A 158 -16.81 -12.12 2.63
CA ALA A 158 -15.53 -12.03 3.30
C ALA A 158 -14.40 -12.73 2.50
N ASP A 159 -14.70 -13.91 1.95
CA ASP A 159 -13.74 -14.64 1.11
C ASP A 159 -13.45 -13.93 -0.22
N VAL A 160 -14.44 -13.32 -0.85
CA VAL A 160 -14.25 -12.48 -2.04
C VAL A 160 -13.37 -11.27 -1.70
N ALA A 161 -13.63 -10.58 -0.60
CA ALA A 161 -12.82 -9.44 -0.16
C ALA A 161 -11.37 -9.85 0.13
N ARG A 162 -11.16 -11.06 0.70
CA ARG A 162 -9.84 -11.65 0.91
C ARG A 162 -9.13 -11.92 -0.41
N ALA A 163 -9.84 -12.48 -1.39
CA ALA A 163 -9.32 -12.75 -2.72
C ALA A 163 -8.94 -11.45 -3.46
N GLU A 164 -9.76 -10.41 -3.38
CA GLU A 164 -9.45 -9.09 -3.94
C GLU A 164 -8.22 -8.45 -3.31
N ARG A 165 -8.08 -8.58 -1.98
CA ARG A 165 -6.89 -8.09 -1.26
C ARG A 165 -5.63 -8.81 -1.72
N LEU A 166 -5.67 -10.13 -1.83
CA LEU A 166 -4.53 -10.94 -2.29
C LEU A 166 -4.19 -10.64 -3.76
N ALA A 167 -5.19 -10.51 -4.63
CA ALA A 167 -4.98 -10.14 -6.03
C ALA A 167 -4.29 -8.77 -6.17
N ARG A 168 -4.68 -7.80 -5.33
CA ARG A 168 -4.06 -6.48 -5.30
C ARG A 168 -2.59 -6.55 -4.89
N ILE A 169 -2.26 -7.34 -3.87
CA ILE A 169 -0.87 -7.55 -3.42
C ILE A 169 -0.04 -8.15 -4.57
N ILE A 170 -0.52 -9.23 -5.18
CA ILE A 170 0.20 -9.92 -6.26
C ILE A 170 0.40 -9.00 -7.47
N VAL A 171 -0.63 -8.27 -7.90
CA VAL A 171 -0.53 -7.35 -9.05
C VAL A 171 0.38 -6.16 -8.72
N SER A 172 0.31 -5.65 -7.49
CA SER A 172 1.24 -4.63 -7.01
C SER A 172 2.69 -5.08 -7.15
N ASP A 173 2.99 -6.30 -6.71
CA ASP A 173 4.33 -6.88 -6.81
C ASP A 173 4.74 -7.06 -8.28
N ILE A 174 3.86 -7.59 -9.14
CA ILE A 174 4.12 -7.74 -10.57
C ILE A 174 4.52 -6.40 -11.21
N VAL A 175 3.75 -5.36 -10.96
CA VAL A 175 4.00 -4.02 -11.54
C VAL A 175 5.26 -3.38 -10.93
N LEU A 176 5.44 -3.51 -9.62
CA LEU A 176 6.58 -2.95 -8.89
C LEU A 176 7.92 -3.54 -9.38
N TYR A 177 7.93 -4.85 -9.63
CA TYR A 177 9.16 -5.55 -9.98
C TYR A 177 9.42 -5.66 -11.49
N ASN A 178 8.44 -5.29 -12.32
CA ASN A 178 8.59 -5.32 -13.79
C ASN A 178 8.15 -3.98 -14.42
N PRO A 179 8.68 -2.83 -13.97
CA PRO A 179 8.17 -1.52 -14.39
C PRO A 179 8.32 -1.28 -15.88
N GLU A 180 9.49 -1.60 -16.47
CA GLU A 180 9.73 -1.42 -17.90
C GLU A 180 8.82 -2.30 -18.77
N ARG A 181 8.60 -3.54 -18.33
CA ARG A 181 7.72 -4.48 -19.02
C ARG A 181 6.27 -4.07 -18.91
N PHE A 182 5.85 -3.55 -17.75
CA PHE A 182 4.51 -2.99 -17.58
C PHE A 182 4.28 -1.75 -18.44
N GLU A 183 5.25 -0.84 -18.53
CA GLU A 183 5.18 0.32 -19.42
C GLU A 183 5.11 -0.09 -20.90
N ALA A 184 5.84 -1.13 -21.31
CA ALA A 184 5.73 -1.69 -22.65
C ALA A 184 4.34 -2.31 -22.87
N ALA A 185 3.79 -3.01 -21.87
CA ALA A 185 2.46 -3.62 -21.92
C ALA A 185 1.34 -2.57 -22.04
N LEU A 186 1.48 -1.40 -21.39
CA LEU A 186 0.53 -0.30 -21.56
C LEU A 186 0.46 0.18 -23.02
N ARG A 187 1.59 0.20 -23.71
CA ARG A 187 1.64 0.59 -25.13
C ARG A 187 1.11 -0.47 -26.09
N SER A 188 1.05 -1.74 -25.69
CA SER A 188 0.56 -2.83 -26.53
C SER A 188 -0.96 -2.91 -26.66
N GLY A 189 -1.69 -2.25 -25.76
CA GLY A 189 -3.16 -2.22 -25.73
C GLY A 189 -3.81 -3.39 -24.97
N ASP A 190 -3.12 -4.52 -24.77
CA ASP A 190 -3.58 -5.64 -23.93
C ASP A 190 -2.53 -5.99 -22.88
N VAL A 191 -2.67 -5.33 -21.74
CA VAL A 191 -1.75 -5.48 -20.61
C VAL A 191 -1.76 -6.90 -20.03
N VAL A 192 -2.89 -7.61 -20.08
CA VAL A 192 -3.03 -8.96 -19.53
C VAL A 192 -2.27 -9.97 -20.40
N LEU A 193 -2.38 -9.83 -21.71
CA LEU A 193 -1.65 -10.68 -22.66
C LEU A 193 -0.13 -10.40 -22.60
N ALA A 194 0.25 -9.13 -22.55
CA ALA A 194 1.65 -8.72 -22.52
C ALA A 194 2.37 -9.13 -21.24
N MET A 195 1.63 -9.26 -20.11
CA MET A 195 2.13 -9.67 -18.80
C MET A 195 1.72 -11.11 -18.43
N ALA A 196 1.42 -11.96 -19.42
CA ALA A 196 0.87 -13.30 -19.18
C ALA A 196 1.80 -14.20 -18.33
N THR A 197 3.11 -14.11 -18.52
CA THR A 197 4.11 -14.90 -17.79
C THR A 197 4.09 -14.56 -16.29
N GLU A 198 4.14 -13.28 -15.98
CA GLU A 198 4.12 -12.77 -14.59
C GLU A 198 2.78 -13.04 -13.90
N LEU A 199 1.69 -12.93 -14.67
CA LEU A 199 0.36 -13.28 -14.16
C LEU A 199 0.23 -14.76 -13.87
N GLU A 200 0.84 -15.65 -14.67
CA GLU A 200 0.76 -17.09 -14.41
C GLU A 200 1.51 -17.50 -13.14
N GLU A 201 2.67 -16.89 -12.86
CA GLU A 201 3.37 -17.04 -11.59
C GLU A 201 2.48 -16.55 -10.42
N GLY A 202 1.87 -15.39 -10.57
CA GLY A 202 0.93 -14.84 -9.59
C GLY A 202 -0.31 -15.72 -9.39
N ARG A 203 -0.84 -16.33 -10.47
CA ARG A 203 -1.97 -17.27 -10.40
C ARG A 203 -1.62 -18.55 -9.64
N ALA A 204 -0.39 -19.05 -9.76
CA ALA A 204 0.05 -20.21 -8.99
C ALA A 204 -0.05 -19.91 -7.49
N HIS A 205 0.46 -18.76 -7.07
CA HIS A 205 0.41 -18.31 -5.69
C HIS A 205 -1.03 -18.03 -5.17
N PHE A 206 -1.87 -17.47 -6.03
CA PHE A 206 -3.28 -17.21 -5.75
C PHE A 206 -4.07 -18.51 -5.54
N ARG A 207 -3.80 -19.55 -6.37
CA ARG A 207 -4.43 -20.88 -6.25
C ARG A 207 -4.16 -21.58 -4.93
N GLU A 208 -2.98 -21.38 -4.35
CA GLU A 208 -2.61 -21.99 -3.08
C GLU A 208 -3.42 -21.43 -1.88
N ARG A 209 -3.94 -20.22 -1.98
CA ARG A 209 -4.51 -19.48 -0.86
C ARG A 209 -6.00 -19.16 -0.97
N ILE A 210 -6.55 -19.25 -2.15
CA ILE A 210 -7.96 -18.94 -2.43
C ILE A 210 -8.67 -20.18 -2.94
N ALA A 211 -9.79 -20.52 -2.30
CA ALA A 211 -10.63 -21.65 -2.67
C ALA A 211 -11.12 -21.57 -4.12
N GLU A 212 -11.26 -22.70 -4.78
CA GLU A 212 -11.66 -22.80 -6.18
C GLU A 212 -13.00 -22.13 -6.46
N SER A 213 -13.99 -22.35 -5.58
CA SER A 213 -15.32 -21.72 -5.67
C SER A 213 -15.31 -20.19 -5.68
N ILE A 214 -14.28 -19.58 -5.12
CA ILE A 214 -14.07 -18.14 -5.16
C ILE A 214 -13.34 -17.73 -6.43
N ARG A 215 -12.30 -18.49 -6.83
CA ARG A 215 -11.49 -18.22 -8.02
C ARG A 215 -12.27 -18.26 -9.32
N GLU A 216 -13.29 -19.14 -9.41
CA GLU A 216 -14.15 -19.28 -10.58
C GLU A 216 -15.13 -18.12 -10.77
N ARG A 217 -15.33 -17.27 -9.76
CA ARG A 217 -16.28 -16.15 -9.85
C ARG A 217 -15.85 -15.05 -10.80
N LYS A 218 -14.54 -14.77 -10.89
CA LYS A 218 -13.97 -13.77 -11.80
C LYS A 218 -12.45 -13.92 -11.92
N ASP A 219 -11.85 -13.32 -12.93
CA ASP A 219 -10.39 -13.22 -13.07
C ASP A 219 -9.84 -12.08 -12.21
N PHE A 220 -9.71 -12.34 -10.89
CA PHE A 220 -9.26 -11.35 -9.92
C PHE A 220 -7.95 -10.65 -10.30
N LEU A 221 -6.95 -11.40 -10.77
CA LEU A 221 -5.64 -10.88 -11.13
C LEU A 221 -5.69 -10.07 -12.42
N GLY A 222 -6.33 -10.59 -13.46
CA GLY A 222 -6.45 -9.89 -14.73
C GLY A 222 -7.31 -8.62 -14.61
N GLU A 223 -8.39 -8.65 -13.82
CA GLU A 223 -9.22 -7.46 -13.58
C GLU A 223 -8.45 -6.37 -12.83
N GLU A 224 -7.70 -6.78 -11.81
CA GLU A 224 -6.88 -5.83 -11.04
C GLU A 224 -5.76 -5.23 -11.89
N LEU A 225 -5.08 -6.03 -12.73
CA LEU A 225 -4.05 -5.54 -13.63
C LEU A 225 -4.62 -4.55 -14.67
N ARG A 226 -5.81 -4.83 -15.24
CA ARG A 226 -6.50 -3.88 -16.12
C ARG A 226 -6.91 -2.61 -15.38
N ARG A 227 -7.34 -2.72 -14.12
CA ARG A 227 -7.67 -1.56 -13.28
C ARG A 227 -6.47 -0.65 -13.10
N VAL A 228 -5.32 -1.23 -12.76
CA VAL A 228 -4.05 -0.49 -12.59
C VAL A 228 -3.60 0.17 -13.88
N ALA A 229 -3.69 -0.57 -14.99
CA ALA A 229 -3.33 -0.05 -16.30
C ALA A 229 -4.18 1.16 -16.72
N ARG A 230 -5.49 1.12 -16.46
CA ARG A 230 -6.39 2.26 -16.73
C ARG A 230 -6.02 3.49 -15.90
N LEU A 231 -5.70 3.33 -14.62
CA LEU A 231 -5.31 4.44 -13.75
C LEU A 231 -3.99 5.10 -14.21
N ARG A 232 -3.08 4.33 -14.78
CA ARG A 232 -1.79 4.84 -15.26
C ARG A 232 -1.86 5.39 -16.69
N GLY A 233 -2.76 4.87 -17.52
CA GLY A 233 -3.01 5.37 -18.87
C GLY A 233 -3.81 6.68 -18.93
N MET A 234 -4.34 7.14 -17.80
CA MET A 234 -5.07 8.41 -17.67
C MET A 234 -4.17 9.57 -17.20
N GLN A 235 -2.88 9.34 -17.04
CA GLN A 235 -1.86 10.35 -16.74
C GLN A 235 -1.07 10.73 -17.98
#